data_23a10a95693a57fa190993454f8a7037
#
_entry.id   23a10a95693a57fa190993454f8a7037
#
_cell.length_a   1.000
_cell.length_b   1.000
_cell.length_c   1.000
_cell.angle_alpha   90.00
_cell.angle_beta   90.00
_cell.angle_gamma   90.00
#
_symmetry.space_group_name_H-M   'P 1'
#
loop_
_entity.id
_entity.type
_entity.pdbx_description
1 polymer ?
#
loop_
_entity_poly.entity_id
_entity_poly.type
_entity_poly.pdbx_seq_one_letter_code
_entity_poly.pdbx_strand_id
1 'polypeptide(L)'
;MMKNIFQILLISTIYLVITSSSGGSTPAWQKENVSFPMMNIEINATMKEHDRQIAMRQKQTLNATVETANRTQWNNFKDKVTKVQDRLRIFSFAIQAIPTGIAMSREVNKITQNQTDIINEINSAPYSSIAVLPSQVQFVDDLQMVTRLIMGIVISYGAINQMEKSERKILLDYALGEVKTLSRNSTHMLLKIRDIKAKVLRNKRAFQYYVNRDKQVVESIMKNIKSF
;
A
#
# COMPACT_ATOMS: atom_id res chain seq x y z
N MET A 1 -19.62 -38.48 -30.21
CA MET A 1 -20.23 -37.98 -31.46
C MET A 1 -20.29 -36.44 -31.49
N MET A 2 -20.62 -35.72 -30.42
CA MET A 2 -20.71 -34.27 -30.41
C MET A 2 -19.40 -33.52 -30.69
N LYS A 3 -18.24 -34.06 -30.27
CA LYS A 3 -16.91 -33.41 -30.45
C LYS A 3 -16.51 -33.28 -31.92
N ASN A 4 -16.87 -34.23 -32.74
CA ASN A 4 -16.56 -34.22 -34.16
C ASN A 4 -17.45 -33.27 -34.98
N ILE A 5 -18.69 -33.06 -34.52
CA ILE A 5 -19.64 -32.11 -35.13
C ILE A 5 -19.16 -30.66 -34.92
N PHE A 6 -18.63 -30.37 -33.73
CA PHE A 6 -18.11 -29.05 -33.40
C PHE A 6 -16.84 -28.70 -34.21
N GLN A 7 -15.96 -29.68 -34.45
CA GLN A 7 -14.76 -29.48 -35.29
C GLN A 7 -15.12 -29.23 -36.75
N ILE A 8 -16.11 -29.98 -37.29
CA ILE A 8 -16.58 -29.80 -38.68
C ILE A 8 -17.24 -28.41 -38.85
N LEU A 9 -17.99 -27.95 -37.86
CA LEU A 9 -18.64 -26.64 -37.88
C LEU A 9 -17.60 -25.50 -37.83
N LEU A 10 -16.54 -25.65 -37.01
CA LEU A 10 -15.45 -24.69 -36.90
C LEU A 10 -14.59 -24.62 -38.18
N ILE A 11 -14.34 -25.74 -38.83
CA ILE A 11 -13.62 -25.79 -40.11
C ILE A 11 -14.48 -25.17 -41.24
N SER A 12 -15.78 -25.41 -41.23
CA SER A 12 -16.72 -24.83 -42.18
C SER A 12 -16.81 -23.31 -42.10
N THR A 13 -16.81 -22.76 -40.87
CA THR A 13 -16.82 -21.29 -40.68
C THR A 13 -15.51 -20.63 -41.11
N ILE A 14 -14.36 -21.28 -40.89
CA ILE A 14 -13.06 -20.79 -41.34
C ILE A 14 -13.00 -20.80 -42.89
N TYR A 15 -13.53 -21.83 -43.55
CA TYR A 15 -13.57 -21.90 -45.01
C TYR A 15 -14.46 -20.84 -45.63
N LEU A 16 -15.57 -20.50 -44.99
CA LEU A 16 -16.53 -19.46 -45.43
C LEU A 16 -15.95 -18.06 -45.32
N VAL A 17 -15.12 -17.79 -44.32
CA VAL A 17 -14.40 -16.51 -44.14
C VAL A 17 -13.30 -16.35 -45.19
N ILE A 18 -12.60 -17.43 -45.57
CA ILE A 18 -11.52 -17.38 -46.56
C ILE A 18 -12.06 -17.21 -48.00
N THR A 19 -13.23 -17.77 -48.30
CA THR A 19 -13.82 -17.63 -49.65
C THR A 19 -14.53 -16.31 -49.90
N SER A 20 -14.90 -15.57 -48.80
CA SER A 20 -15.49 -14.24 -48.96
C SER A 20 -14.49 -13.12 -49.25
N SER A 21 -13.17 -13.41 -49.22
CA SER A 21 -12.13 -12.45 -49.57
C SER A 21 -11.63 -12.53 -51.00
N SER A 22 -12.31 -13.27 -51.90
CA SER A 22 -11.93 -13.32 -53.31
C SER A 22 -12.40 -12.07 -54.05
N GLY A 23 -11.50 -11.13 -54.15
CA GLY A 23 -11.22 -10.31 -55.30
C GLY A 23 -12.36 -9.75 -56.12
N GLY A 24 -13.05 -8.72 -55.60
CA GLY A 24 -13.61 -7.73 -56.50
C GLY A 24 -12.45 -6.96 -57.16
N SER A 25 -12.25 -7.08 -58.46
CA SER A 25 -11.34 -6.22 -59.19
C SER A 25 -11.78 -4.76 -58.97
N THR A 26 -11.01 -4.01 -58.22
CA THR A 26 -11.26 -2.58 -58.04
C THR A 26 -11.27 -1.90 -59.39
N PRO A 27 -12.35 -1.21 -59.81
CA PRO A 27 -12.40 -0.54 -61.09
C PRO A 27 -11.23 0.44 -61.21
N ALA A 28 -10.69 0.62 -62.41
CA ALA A 28 -9.49 1.39 -62.71
C ALA A 28 -9.53 2.86 -62.21
N TRP A 29 -10.72 3.39 -61.88
CA TRP A 29 -10.91 4.72 -61.31
C TRP A 29 -10.76 4.77 -59.80
N GLN A 30 -10.66 3.64 -59.13
CA GLN A 30 -10.35 3.53 -57.69
C GLN A 30 -8.85 3.34 -57.41
N LYS A 31 -7.97 3.60 -58.41
CA LYS A 31 -6.54 3.78 -58.11
C LYS A 31 -6.44 5.01 -57.21
N GLU A 32 -6.33 4.78 -55.91
CA GLU A 32 -6.01 5.81 -54.96
C GLU A 32 -4.77 6.53 -55.44
N ASN A 33 -4.91 7.80 -55.84
CA ASN A 33 -3.78 8.68 -56.03
C ASN A 33 -3.11 8.83 -54.67
N VAL A 34 -2.11 8.00 -54.37
CA VAL A 34 -1.32 8.08 -53.15
C VAL A 34 -0.66 9.46 -53.15
N SER A 35 -1.25 10.37 -52.46
CA SER A 35 -0.72 11.72 -52.25
C SER A 35 0.49 11.60 -51.33
N PHE A 36 1.70 11.75 -51.88
CA PHE A 36 2.95 11.75 -51.08
C PHE A 36 2.89 12.66 -49.83
N PRO A 37 2.30 13.85 -49.85
CA PRO A 37 2.12 14.65 -48.66
C PRO A 37 1.26 13.98 -47.59
N MET A 38 0.17 13.29 -47.99
CA MET A 38 -0.76 12.60 -47.07
C MET A 38 -0.09 11.38 -46.46
N MET A 39 0.68 10.63 -47.22
CA MET A 39 1.46 9.48 -46.74
C MET A 39 2.53 9.92 -45.71
N ASN A 40 3.21 11.05 -45.93
CA ASN A 40 4.16 11.60 -44.97
C ASN A 40 3.50 12.04 -43.65
N ILE A 41 2.30 12.59 -43.69
CA ILE A 41 1.52 12.95 -42.52
C ILE A 41 1.14 11.68 -41.73
N GLU A 42 0.71 10.64 -42.40
CA GLU A 42 0.33 9.37 -41.78
C GLU A 42 1.53 8.60 -41.20
N ILE A 43 2.68 8.58 -41.91
CA ILE A 43 3.92 8.03 -41.36
C ILE A 43 4.35 8.78 -40.11
N ASN A 44 4.35 10.11 -40.13
CA ASN A 44 4.72 10.93 -38.97
C ASN A 44 3.74 10.74 -37.78
N ALA A 45 2.44 10.59 -38.05
CA ALA A 45 1.45 10.30 -37.03
C ALA A 45 1.65 8.92 -36.42
N THR A 46 1.95 7.91 -37.24
CA THR A 46 2.24 6.54 -36.81
C THR A 46 3.52 6.47 -35.98
N MET A 47 4.59 7.18 -36.38
CA MET A 47 5.82 7.27 -35.59
C MET A 47 5.59 7.93 -34.23
N LYS A 48 4.85 9.03 -34.17
CA LYS A 48 4.49 9.67 -32.90
C LYS A 48 3.67 8.77 -31.99
N GLU A 49 2.73 8.01 -32.56
CA GLU A 49 1.94 7.06 -31.78
C GLU A 49 2.79 5.88 -31.29
N HIS A 50 3.74 5.41 -32.10
CA HIS A 50 4.70 4.39 -31.69
C HIS A 50 5.55 4.87 -30.50
N ASP A 51 6.11 6.08 -30.56
CA ASP A 51 6.89 6.68 -29.47
C ASP A 51 6.03 6.84 -28.19
N ARG A 52 4.78 7.25 -28.35
CA ARG A 52 3.82 7.34 -27.25
C ARG A 52 3.54 5.98 -26.62
N GLN A 53 3.39 4.93 -27.43
CA GLN A 53 3.18 3.56 -26.94
C GLN A 53 4.39 3.03 -26.20
N ILE A 54 5.62 3.31 -26.68
CA ILE A 54 6.86 2.95 -25.98
C ILE A 54 6.90 3.65 -24.62
N ALA A 55 6.64 4.95 -24.57
CA ALA A 55 6.60 5.72 -23.33
C ALA A 55 5.53 5.21 -22.35
N MET A 56 4.35 4.81 -22.84
CA MET A 56 3.30 4.20 -22.02
C MET A 56 3.73 2.83 -21.48
N ARG A 57 4.35 1.98 -22.29
CA ARG A 57 4.87 0.67 -21.85
C ARG A 57 5.92 0.85 -20.75
N GLN A 58 6.85 1.79 -20.91
CA GLN A 58 7.85 2.09 -19.90
C GLN A 58 7.20 2.53 -18.57
N LYS A 59 6.20 3.42 -18.62
CA LYS A 59 5.43 3.83 -17.43
C LYS A 59 4.69 2.67 -16.79
N GLN A 60 4.09 1.78 -17.57
CA GLN A 60 3.40 0.59 -17.06
C GLN A 60 4.39 -0.37 -16.37
N THR A 61 5.58 -0.57 -16.96
CA THR A 61 6.63 -1.41 -16.34
C THR A 61 7.10 -0.82 -15.02
N LEU A 62 7.33 0.51 -14.97
CA LEU A 62 7.69 1.21 -13.72
C LEU A 62 6.58 1.07 -12.67
N ASN A 63 5.31 1.24 -13.05
CA ASN A 63 4.18 1.10 -12.13
C ASN A 63 4.08 -0.33 -11.59
N ALA A 64 4.25 -1.35 -12.44
CA ALA A 64 4.24 -2.76 -12.03
C ALA A 64 5.39 -3.07 -11.04
N THR A 65 6.58 -2.51 -11.28
CA THR A 65 7.73 -2.66 -10.38
C THR A 65 7.47 -2.00 -9.03
N VAL A 66 6.92 -0.79 -9.03
CA VAL A 66 6.55 -0.06 -7.79
C VAL A 66 5.45 -0.80 -7.04
N GLU A 67 4.45 -1.34 -7.72
CA GLU A 67 3.37 -2.13 -7.11
C GLU A 67 3.90 -3.41 -6.46
N THR A 68 4.82 -4.11 -7.13
CA THR A 68 5.47 -5.32 -6.58
C THR A 68 6.30 -4.97 -5.33
N ALA A 69 7.08 -3.88 -5.37
CA ALA A 69 7.83 -3.41 -4.22
C ALA A 69 6.91 -3.03 -3.04
N ASN A 70 5.81 -2.32 -3.30
CA ASN A 70 4.81 -1.97 -2.30
C ASN A 70 4.15 -3.21 -1.69
N ARG A 71 3.82 -4.22 -2.49
CA ARG A 71 3.26 -5.49 -2.02
C ARG A 71 4.23 -6.24 -1.11
N THR A 72 5.51 -6.28 -1.46
CA THR A 72 6.56 -6.88 -0.62
C THR A 72 6.70 -6.15 0.70
N GLN A 73 6.74 -4.81 0.69
CA GLN A 73 6.81 -4.00 1.90
C GLN A 73 5.56 -4.19 2.78
N TRP A 74 4.39 -4.29 2.17
CA TRP A 74 3.15 -4.58 2.87
C TRP A 74 3.17 -5.94 3.56
N ASN A 75 3.63 -7.00 2.88
CA ASN A 75 3.76 -8.33 3.47
C ASN A 75 4.75 -8.33 4.63
N ASN A 76 5.91 -7.67 4.48
CA ASN A 76 6.88 -7.50 5.55
C ASN A 76 6.30 -6.77 6.76
N PHE A 77 5.51 -5.71 6.52
CA PHE A 77 4.83 -4.99 7.59
C PHE A 77 3.82 -5.90 8.32
N LYS A 78 2.99 -6.64 7.59
CA LYS A 78 2.01 -7.57 8.13
C LYS A 78 2.66 -8.65 9.01
N ASP A 79 3.80 -9.19 8.58
CA ASP A 79 4.59 -10.16 9.34
C ASP A 79 5.08 -9.55 10.68
N LYS A 80 5.57 -8.30 10.66
CA LYS A 80 5.99 -7.60 11.88
C LYS A 80 4.82 -7.35 12.83
N VAL A 81 3.66 -6.99 12.30
CA VAL A 81 2.43 -6.79 13.10
C VAL A 81 2.01 -8.09 13.79
N THR A 82 2.03 -9.22 13.09
CA THR A 82 1.74 -10.54 13.69
C THR A 82 2.70 -10.83 14.83
N LYS A 83 4.01 -10.61 14.63
CA LYS A 83 5.01 -10.77 15.71
C LYS A 83 4.75 -9.87 16.91
N VAL A 84 4.29 -8.63 16.69
CA VAL A 84 3.90 -7.73 17.79
C VAL A 84 2.70 -8.29 18.55
N GLN A 85 1.66 -8.75 17.86
CA GLN A 85 0.48 -9.30 18.50
C GLN A 85 0.80 -10.52 19.38
N ASP A 86 1.61 -11.44 18.87
CA ASP A 86 2.03 -12.63 19.62
C ASP A 86 2.82 -12.24 20.87
N ARG A 87 3.74 -11.30 20.75
CA ARG A 87 4.55 -10.83 21.89
C ARG A 87 3.72 -10.05 22.91
N LEU A 88 2.78 -9.21 22.46
CA LEU A 88 1.87 -8.49 23.36
C LEU A 88 0.99 -9.45 24.16
N ARG A 89 0.59 -10.58 23.58
CA ARG A 89 -0.17 -11.60 24.29
C ARG A 89 0.64 -12.22 25.44
N ILE A 90 1.90 -12.61 25.19
CA ILE A 90 2.81 -13.14 26.21
C ILE A 90 3.10 -12.07 27.26
N PHE A 91 3.34 -10.84 26.83
CA PHE A 91 3.63 -9.70 27.67
C PHE A 91 2.46 -9.37 28.61
N SER A 92 1.23 -9.34 28.10
CA SER A 92 0.01 -9.13 28.90
C SER A 92 -0.16 -10.18 29.98
N PHE A 93 0.16 -11.44 29.67
CA PHE A 93 0.12 -12.53 30.64
C PHE A 93 1.17 -12.35 31.73
N ALA A 94 2.41 -12.03 31.36
CA ALA A 94 3.51 -11.85 32.30
C ALA A 94 3.26 -10.68 33.29
N ILE A 95 2.69 -9.57 32.81
CA ILE A 95 2.35 -8.41 33.64
C ILE A 95 1.33 -8.72 34.73
N GLN A 96 0.36 -9.62 34.46
CA GLN A 96 -0.65 -9.99 35.44
C GLN A 96 -0.06 -10.68 36.67
N ALA A 97 1.13 -11.27 36.55
CA ALA A 97 1.85 -11.92 37.63
C ALA A 97 2.60 -10.93 38.56
N ILE A 98 2.65 -9.63 38.25
CA ILE A 98 3.40 -8.62 38.99
C ILE A 98 2.44 -7.73 39.82
N PRO A 99 2.72 -7.40 41.08
CA PRO A 99 1.85 -6.57 41.93
C PRO A 99 1.60 -5.16 41.38
N THR A 100 2.56 -4.57 40.68
CA THR A 100 2.42 -3.28 39.96
C THR A 100 1.80 -3.42 38.57
N GLY A 101 1.35 -4.62 38.20
CA GLY A 101 0.84 -4.98 36.90
C GLY A 101 -0.36 -4.15 36.43
N ILE A 102 -1.16 -3.60 37.36
CA ILE A 102 -2.31 -2.74 37.00
C ILE A 102 -1.86 -1.50 36.21
N ALA A 103 -0.81 -0.82 36.65
CA ALA A 103 -0.29 0.36 35.96
C ALA A 103 0.33 -0.01 34.59
N MET A 104 1.07 -1.13 34.54
CA MET A 104 1.66 -1.67 33.29
C MET A 104 0.57 -2.15 32.33
N SER A 105 -0.49 -2.80 32.83
CA SER A 105 -1.62 -3.28 32.03
C SER A 105 -2.32 -2.16 31.27
N ARG A 106 -2.47 -0.99 31.86
CA ARG A 106 -3.05 0.19 31.18
C ARG A 106 -2.21 0.59 29.97
N GLU A 107 -0.88 0.63 30.13
CA GLU A 107 0.03 0.97 29.00
C GLU A 107 0.03 -0.12 27.93
N VAL A 108 -0.05 -1.39 28.30
CA VAL A 108 -0.14 -2.49 27.35
C VAL A 108 -1.44 -2.46 26.55
N ASN A 109 -2.57 -2.17 27.20
CA ASN A 109 -3.84 -1.98 26.52
C ASN A 109 -3.77 -0.83 25.51
N LYS A 110 -3.11 0.28 25.87
CA LYS A 110 -2.86 1.41 24.98
C LYS A 110 -1.98 1.01 23.79
N ILE A 111 -0.91 0.23 24.01
CA ILE A 111 -0.07 -0.31 22.94
C ILE A 111 -0.92 -1.16 21.99
N THR A 112 -1.73 -2.08 22.54
CA THR A 112 -2.59 -2.98 21.76
C THR A 112 -3.58 -2.19 20.91
N GLN A 113 -4.23 -1.18 21.49
CA GLN A 113 -5.13 -0.28 20.77
C GLN A 113 -4.41 0.45 19.66
N ASN A 114 -3.25 1.06 19.93
CA ASN A 114 -2.46 1.75 18.93
C ASN A 114 -2.04 0.83 17.79
N GLN A 115 -1.64 -0.41 18.07
CA GLN A 115 -1.26 -1.38 17.03
C GLN A 115 -2.46 -1.76 16.16
N THR A 116 -3.66 -1.91 16.74
CA THR A 116 -4.90 -2.12 15.99
C THR A 116 -5.22 -0.93 15.10
N ASP A 117 -5.12 0.29 15.63
CA ASP A 117 -5.34 1.51 14.87
C ASP A 117 -4.33 1.67 13.73
N ILE A 118 -3.05 1.35 13.97
CA ILE A 118 -1.99 1.33 12.95
C ILE A 118 -2.38 0.41 11.78
N ILE A 119 -2.86 -0.79 12.07
CA ILE A 119 -3.32 -1.75 11.04
C ILE A 119 -4.48 -1.14 10.23
N ASN A 120 -5.47 -0.58 10.91
CA ASN A 120 -6.65 0.00 10.27
C ASN A 120 -6.28 1.21 9.39
N GLU A 121 -5.40 2.09 9.88
CA GLU A 121 -4.92 3.24 9.10
C GLU A 121 -4.11 2.82 7.88
N ILE A 122 -3.25 1.79 7.99
CA ILE A 122 -2.46 1.29 6.88
C ILE A 122 -3.35 0.53 5.88
N ASN A 123 -4.37 -0.21 6.32
CA ASN A 123 -5.35 -0.83 5.42
C ASN A 123 -6.04 0.23 4.54
N SER A 124 -6.32 1.41 5.09
CA SER A 124 -6.92 2.52 4.35
C SER A 124 -5.92 3.32 3.50
N ALA A 125 -4.62 3.23 3.81
CA ALA A 125 -3.54 3.99 3.17
C ALA A 125 -2.24 3.15 3.09
N PRO A 126 -2.17 2.10 2.23
CA PRO A 126 -1.06 1.14 2.19
C PRO A 126 0.32 1.77 1.94
N TYR A 127 0.38 2.90 1.23
CA TYR A 127 1.61 3.64 0.96
C TYR A 127 2.30 4.14 2.25
N SER A 128 1.58 4.32 3.35
CA SER A 128 2.14 4.75 4.63
C SER A 128 2.97 3.65 5.31
N SER A 129 2.79 2.37 4.95
CA SER A 129 3.53 1.24 5.50
C SER A 129 5.03 1.37 5.28
N ILE A 130 5.46 1.87 4.12
CA ILE A 130 6.88 2.03 3.76
C ILE A 130 7.59 2.97 4.75
N ALA A 131 6.95 4.09 5.10
CA ALA A 131 7.53 5.10 5.99
C ALA A 131 7.57 4.66 7.46
N VAL A 132 6.77 3.68 7.84
CA VAL A 132 6.62 3.22 9.23
C VAL A 132 7.30 1.88 9.48
N LEU A 133 7.57 1.09 8.43
CA LEU A 133 8.20 -0.21 8.54
C LEU A 133 9.50 -0.21 9.39
N PRO A 134 10.46 0.73 9.22
CA PRO A 134 11.66 0.76 10.07
C PRO A 134 11.33 0.93 11.56
N SER A 135 10.39 1.84 11.87
CA SER A 135 9.94 2.06 13.25
C SER A 135 9.20 0.84 13.83
N GLN A 136 8.46 0.11 12.99
CA GLN A 136 7.79 -1.12 13.41
C GLN A 136 8.78 -2.26 13.68
N VAL A 137 9.86 -2.37 12.90
CA VAL A 137 10.94 -3.34 13.13
C VAL A 137 11.58 -3.06 14.48
N GLN A 138 12.00 -1.83 14.74
CA GLN A 138 12.58 -1.42 16.01
C GLN A 138 11.63 -1.67 17.18
N PHE A 139 10.35 -1.33 17.02
CA PHE A 139 9.33 -1.58 18.05
C PHE A 139 9.19 -3.07 18.40
N VAL A 140 9.30 -3.97 17.41
CA VAL A 140 9.29 -5.43 17.64
C VAL A 140 10.47 -5.85 18.52
N ASP A 141 11.65 -5.29 18.29
CA ASP A 141 12.85 -5.60 19.04
C ASP A 141 12.81 -5.03 20.46
N ASP A 142 12.37 -3.77 20.61
CA ASP A 142 12.16 -3.12 21.92
C ASP A 142 11.12 -3.90 22.75
N LEU A 143 9.99 -4.28 22.14
CA LEU A 143 8.96 -5.09 22.79
C LEU A 143 9.52 -6.44 23.25
N GLN A 144 10.37 -7.08 22.45
CA GLN A 144 11.03 -8.35 22.85
C GLN A 144 11.93 -8.15 24.05
N MET A 145 12.73 -7.07 24.08
CA MET A 145 13.62 -6.74 25.16
C MET A 145 12.85 -6.50 26.48
N VAL A 146 11.80 -5.68 26.42
CA VAL A 146 10.95 -5.39 27.59
C VAL A 146 10.16 -6.63 28.03
N THR A 147 9.71 -7.48 27.12
CA THR A 147 9.08 -8.76 27.46
C THR A 147 10.04 -9.68 28.21
N ARG A 148 11.29 -9.78 27.79
CA ARG A 148 12.32 -10.55 28.51
C ARG A 148 12.60 -9.99 29.91
N LEU A 149 12.67 -8.65 30.05
CA LEU A 149 12.82 -7.99 31.35
C LEU A 149 11.68 -8.37 32.30
N ILE A 150 10.42 -8.23 31.85
CA ILE A 150 9.24 -8.56 32.62
C ILE A 150 9.20 -10.05 32.99
N MET A 151 9.50 -10.93 32.05
CA MET A 151 9.60 -12.38 32.30
C MET A 151 10.69 -12.70 33.32
N GLY A 152 11.85 -12.03 33.24
CA GLY A 152 12.91 -12.15 34.24
C GLY A 152 12.42 -11.76 35.64
N ILE A 153 11.69 -10.66 35.77
CA ILE A 153 11.09 -10.24 37.03
C ILE A 153 10.09 -11.29 37.55
N VAL A 154 9.23 -11.83 36.69
CA VAL A 154 8.24 -12.86 37.08
C VAL A 154 8.92 -14.14 37.58
N ILE A 155 9.92 -14.62 36.85
CA ILE A 155 10.65 -15.85 37.20
C ILE A 155 11.43 -15.65 38.52
N SER A 156 12.01 -14.47 38.71
CA SER A 156 12.81 -14.14 39.90
C SER A 156 11.96 -13.62 41.05
N TYR A 157 10.63 -13.68 40.98
CA TYR A 157 9.74 -13.02 41.94
C TYR A 157 9.98 -13.45 43.39
N GLY A 158 10.30 -14.73 43.62
CA GLY A 158 10.69 -15.23 44.94
C GLY A 158 11.95 -14.55 45.50
N ALA A 159 12.98 -14.38 44.69
CA ALA A 159 14.21 -13.70 45.07
C ALA A 159 13.95 -12.17 45.24
N ILE A 160 13.16 -11.57 44.33
CA ILE A 160 12.78 -10.13 44.41
C ILE A 160 12.00 -9.82 45.68
N ASN A 161 11.19 -10.77 46.15
CA ASN A 161 10.44 -10.57 47.42
C ASN A 161 11.36 -10.55 48.66
N GLN A 162 12.57 -11.11 48.56
CA GLN A 162 13.60 -11.04 49.60
C GLN A 162 14.48 -9.78 49.51
N MET A 163 14.38 -9.02 48.42
CA MET A 163 15.09 -7.75 48.24
C MET A 163 14.53 -6.67 49.19
N GLU A 164 15.37 -5.70 49.50
CA GLU A 164 14.95 -4.53 50.22
C GLU A 164 13.82 -3.78 49.48
N LYS A 165 12.88 -3.21 50.20
CA LYS A 165 11.71 -2.52 49.64
C LYS A 165 12.08 -1.43 48.64
N SER A 166 13.18 -0.69 48.92
CA SER A 166 13.74 0.36 48.05
C SER A 166 14.23 -0.18 46.73
N GLU A 167 15.01 -1.27 46.74
CA GLU A 167 15.58 -1.90 45.55
C GLU A 167 14.51 -2.53 44.65
N ARG A 168 13.55 -3.22 45.28
CA ARG A 168 12.39 -3.76 44.57
C ARG A 168 11.58 -2.68 43.88
N LYS A 169 11.37 -1.52 44.57
CA LYS A 169 10.68 -0.39 43.96
C LYS A 169 11.42 0.17 42.77
N ILE A 170 12.73 0.34 42.84
CA ILE A 170 13.55 0.82 41.71
C ILE A 170 13.43 -0.11 40.52
N LEU A 171 13.52 -1.42 40.73
CA LEU A 171 13.39 -2.42 39.64
C LEU A 171 12.02 -2.36 38.94
N LEU A 172 10.94 -2.27 39.73
CA LEU A 172 9.57 -2.21 39.21
C LEU A 172 9.28 -0.85 38.54
N ASP A 173 9.80 0.25 39.08
CA ASP A 173 9.67 1.58 38.45
C ASP A 173 10.44 1.64 37.13
N TYR A 174 11.62 1.02 37.04
CA TYR A 174 12.37 0.87 35.81
C TYR A 174 11.56 0.09 34.77
N ALA A 175 11.05 -1.07 35.12
CA ALA A 175 10.23 -1.88 34.22
C ALA A 175 8.98 -1.13 33.74
N LEU A 176 8.30 -0.38 34.63
CA LEU A 176 7.17 0.47 34.24
C LEU A 176 7.61 1.60 33.31
N GLY A 177 8.79 2.17 33.50
CA GLY A 177 9.40 3.17 32.62
C GLY A 177 9.58 2.65 31.20
N GLU A 178 10.11 1.44 31.06
CA GLU A 178 10.29 0.78 29.75
C GLU A 178 8.95 0.51 29.04
N VAL A 179 7.93 0.03 29.79
CA VAL A 179 6.58 -0.17 29.23
C VAL A 179 5.95 1.15 28.76
N LYS A 180 6.12 2.24 29.52
CA LYS A 180 5.67 3.58 29.13
C LYS A 180 6.39 4.09 27.87
N THR A 181 7.68 3.76 27.72
CA THR A 181 8.45 4.11 26.53
C THR A 181 7.93 3.39 25.29
N LEU A 182 7.65 2.09 25.40
CA LEU A 182 6.98 1.34 24.33
C LEU A 182 5.61 1.95 23.98
N SER A 183 4.81 2.31 24.98
CA SER A 183 3.50 2.94 24.77
C SER A 183 3.62 4.26 23.99
N ARG A 184 4.61 5.10 24.32
CA ARG A 184 4.91 6.34 23.61
C ARG A 184 5.36 6.07 22.17
N ASN A 185 6.27 5.11 21.96
CA ASN A 185 6.75 4.74 20.63
C ASN A 185 5.60 4.26 19.71
N SER A 186 4.70 3.44 20.25
CA SER A 186 3.49 3.01 19.55
C SER A 186 2.58 4.19 19.17
N THR A 187 2.39 5.15 20.08
CA THR A 187 1.61 6.37 19.81
C THR A 187 2.27 7.22 18.71
N HIS A 188 3.59 7.40 18.76
CA HIS A 188 4.32 8.16 17.74
C HIS A 188 4.20 7.53 16.35
N MET A 189 4.25 6.21 16.25
CA MET A 189 4.04 5.52 14.97
C MET A 189 2.64 5.79 14.40
N LEU A 190 1.61 5.69 15.23
CA LEU A 190 0.23 5.98 14.83
C LEU A 190 0.07 7.42 14.32
N LEU A 191 0.62 8.39 15.07
CA LEU A 191 0.58 9.81 14.67
C LEU A 191 1.32 10.07 13.38
N LYS A 192 2.47 9.42 13.16
CA LYS A 192 3.23 9.51 11.91
C LYS A 192 2.42 9.02 10.71
N ILE A 193 1.69 7.91 10.85
CA ILE A 193 0.81 7.39 9.80
C ILE A 193 -0.30 8.39 9.48
N ARG A 194 -0.98 8.91 10.50
CA ARG A 194 -2.06 9.89 10.35
C ARG A 194 -1.57 11.19 9.70
N ASP A 195 -0.37 11.67 10.05
CA ASP A 195 0.23 12.84 9.41
C ASP A 195 0.55 12.62 7.93
N ILE A 196 1.14 11.46 7.57
CA ILE A 196 1.40 11.10 6.17
C ILE A 196 0.09 11.06 5.38
N LYS A 197 -0.94 10.41 5.92
CA LYS A 197 -2.27 10.33 5.30
C LYS A 197 -2.87 11.72 5.10
N ALA A 198 -2.79 12.58 6.12
CA ALA A 198 -3.29 13.95 6.03
C ALA A 198 -2.53 14.79 4.99
N LYS A 199 -1.21 14.64 4.88
CA LYS A 199 -0.39 15.31 3.86
C LYS A 199 -0.78 14.89 2.43
N VAL A 200 -0.94 13.59 2.21
CA VAL A 200 -1.37 13.06 0.90
C VAL A 200 -2.77 13.55 0.52
N LEU A 201 -3.71 13.55 1.47
CA LEU A 201 -5.06 14.07 1.23
C LEU A 201 -5.07 15.57 0.90
N ARG A 202 -4.25 16.38 1.59
CA ARG A 202 -4.11 17.82 1.30
C ARG A 202 -3.56 18.04 -0.12
N ASN A 203 -2.52 17.32 -0.49
CA ASN A 203 -1.93 17.42 -1.82
C ASN A 203 -2.91 17.00 -2.92
N LYS A 204 -3.68 15.93 -2.69
CA LYS A 204 -4.74 15.48 -3.61
C LYS A 204 -5.83 16.54 -3.79
N ARG A 205 -6.29 17.17 -2.70
CA ARG A 205 -7.30 18.23 -2.76
C ARG A 205 -6.77 19.46 -3.49
N ALA A 206 -5.54 19.89 -3.22
CA ALA A 206 -4.91 21.00 -3.92
C ALA A 206 -4.83 20.71 -5.43
N PHE A 207 -4.39 19.53 -5.84
CA PHE A 207 -4.33 19.13 -7.23
C PHE A 207 -5.71 19.12 -7.89
N GLN A 208 -6.75 18.56 -7.25
CA GLN A 208 -8.12 18.58 -7.76
C GLN A 208 -8.68 20.00 -7.91
N TYR A 209 -8.34 20.91 -7.00
CA TYR A 209 -8.72 22.30 -7.10
C TYR A 209 -8.18 22.94 -8.38
N TYR A 210 -6.89 22.77 -8.69
CA TYR A 210 -6.29 23.29 -9.92
C TYR A 210 -6.91 22.68 -11.18
N VAL A 211 -7.09 21.36 -11.21
CA VAL A 211 -7.71 20.67 -12.36
C VAL A 211 -9.13 21.17 -12.59
N ASN A 212 -9.94 21.33 -11.55
CA ASN A 212 -11.30 21.82 -11.68
C ASN A 212 -11.35 23.29 -12.14
N ARG A 213 -10.44 24.14 -11.66
CA ARG A 213 -10.33 25.52 -12.10
C ARG A 213 -9.96 25.61 -13.58
N ASP A 214 -8.99 24.83 -14.03
CA ASP A 214 -8.58 24.82 -15.44
C ASP A 214 -9.71 24.33 -16.34
N LYS A 215 -10.48 23.34 -15.91
CA LYS A 215 -11.68 22.86 -16.61
C LYS A 215 -12.72 23.98 -16.75
N GLN A 216 -13.03 24.71 -15.68
CA GLN A 216 -13.94 25.84 -15.71
C GLN A 216 -13.51 26.96 -16.66
N VAL A 217 -12.19 27.26 -16.70
CA VAL A 217 -11.63 28.24 -17.63
C VAL A 217 -11.83 27.79 -19.08
N VAL A 218 -11.50 26.53 -19.39
CA VAL A 218 -11.72 25.97 -20.73
C VAL A 218 -13.18 25.98 -21.13
N GLU A 219 -14.08 25.60 -20.23
CA GLU A 219 -15.54 25.62 -20.48
C GLU A 219 -16.04 27.04 -20.74
N SER A 220 -15.55 28.05 -20.00
CA SER A 220 -15.94 29.45 -20.22
C SER A 220 -15.44 29.98 -21.57
N ILE A 221 -14.21 29.64 -21.98
CA ILE A 221 -13.67 30.00 -23.30
C ILE A 221 -14.49 29.34 -24.40
N MET A 222 -14.80 28.04 -24.27
CA MET A 222 -15.61 27.30 -25.25
C MET A 222 -17.03 27.87 -25.38
N LYS A 223 -17.62 28.30 -24.25
CA LYS A 223 -18.96 28.97 -24.26
C LYS A 223 -18.90 30.31 -24.99
N ASN A 224 -17.85 31.09 -24.73
CA ASN A 224 -17.70 32.39 -25.41
C ASN A 224 -17.48 32.22 -26.92
N ILE A 225 -16.68 31.21 -27.37
CA ILE A 225 -16.49 30.91 -28.79
C ILE A 225 -17.82 30.49 -29.47
N LYS A 226 -18.69 29.75 -28.78
CA LYS A 226 -19.99 29.32 -29.34
C LYS A 226 -21.02 30.44 -29.39
N SER A 227 -20.79 31.56 -28.71
CA SER A 227 -21.71 32.71 -28.71
C SER A 227 -21.38 33.75 -29.79
N PHE A 228 -20.34 33.55 -30.58
CA PHE A 228 -20.00 34.27 -31.82
C PHE A 228 -20.46 33.48 -33.05
#